data_c625f9a394db61d76e9ef631533f4974
#
_entry.id   c625f9a394db61d76e9ef631533f4974
#
_cell.length_a   1.000
_cell.length_b   1.000
_cell.length_c   1.000
_cell.angle_alpha   90.00
_cell.angle_beta   90.00
_cell.angle_gamma   90.00
#
_symmetry.space_group_name_H-M   'P 1'
#
loop_
_entity.id
_entity.type
_entity.pdbx_description
1 polymer ?
#
loop_
_entity_poly.entity_id
_entity_poly.type
_entity_poly.pdbx_seq_one_letter_code
_entity_poly.pdbx_strand_id
1 'polypeptide(L)'
;MRLYRITGGDQMRLYRITDRLHDGRTVDVPCHEIVGVVSTWLAELGIHSPLAEDLARAACAGDWPATYAIGDRLSIDVTIAA
;
A
#
# COMPACT_ATOMS: atom_id res chain seq x y z
N MET A 1 24.26 15.50 -12.87
CA MET A 1 23.87 15.42 -12.32
C MET A 1 23.49 15.21 -11.64
N ARG A 2 23.47 14.91 -11.67
CA ARG A 2 23.02 14.62 -10.93
C ARG A 2 22.40 14.72 -10.25
N LEU A 3 22.12 14.90 -9.97
CA LEU A 3 21.53 15.10 -9.14
C LEU A 3 20.63 14.79 -8.92
N TYR A 4 20.24 14.75 -9.38
CA TYR A 4 19.26 14.39 -9.33
C TYR A 4 18.91 13.43 -8.82
N ARG A 5 18.95 12.79 -8.89
CA ARG A 5 18.86 11.63 -8.52
C ARG A 5 18.70 11.31 -7.15
N ILE A 6 19.05 11.85 -6.48
CA ILE A 6 18.92 11.79 -5.13
C ILE A 6 17.54 11.85 -4.68
N THR A 7 16.77 12.60 -5.36
CA THR A 7 15.36 12.65 -5.22
C THR A 7 14.76 11.31 -5.39
N GLY A 8 15.39 10.49 -6.19
CA GLY A 8 14.96 9.13 -6.39
C GLY A 8 14.92 8.34 -5.09
N GLY A 9 15.80 8.67 -4.15
CA GLY A 9 15.82 7.99 -2.87
C GLY A 9 14.51 8.13 -2.12
N ASP A 10 13.93 9.31 -2.09
CA ASP A 10 12.66 9.54 -1.44
C ASP A 10 11.55 8.81 -2.15
N GLN A 11 11.61 8.77 -3.46
CA GLN A 11 10.61 8.09 -4.26
C GLN A 11 10.71 6.58 -4.14
N MET A 12 11.82 6.10 -3.59
CA MET A 12 12.04 4.69 -3.43
C MET A 12 11.60 4.18 -2.06
N ARG A 13 10.89 5.00 -1.29
CA ARG A 13 10.33 4.51 -0.04
C ARG A 13 9.40 3.35 -0.34
N LEU A 14 9.58 2.26 0.40
CA LEU A 14 8.77 1.09 0.22
C LEU A 14 7.77 0.96 1.35
N TYR A 15 6.59 0.51 1.00
CA TYR A 15 5.52 0.23 1.95
C TYR A 15 5.33 -1.28 2.01
N ARG A 16 5.23 -1.80 3.21
CA ARG A 16 4.98 -3.23 3.40
C ARG A 16 3.49 -3.45 3.52
N ILE A 17 2.96 -4.24 2.61
CA ILE A 17 1.53 -4.53 2.55
C ILE A 17 1.35 -5.99 2.95
N THR A 18 0.54 -6.24 3.97
CA THR A 18 0.28 -7.59 4.43
C THR A 18 -1.20 -7.92 4.29
N ASP A 19 -1.49 -9.02 3.63
CA ASP A 19 -2.85 -9.50 3.41
C ASP A 19 -3.18 -10.53 4.47
N ARG A 20 -3.98 -10.14 5.47
CA ARG A 20 -4.30 -11.04 6.58
C ARG A 20 -5.25 -12.17 6.18
N LEU A 21 -5.93 -12.04 5.04
CA LEU A 21 -6.86 -13.05 4.56
C LEU A 21 -6.18 -14.17 3.78
N HIS A 22 -4.90 -13.98 3.41
CA HIS A 22 -4.13 -14.96 2.64
C HIS A 22 -2.87 -15.35 3.40
N ASP A 23 -3.05 -15.80 4.64
CA ASP A 23 -1.96 -16.32 5.48
C ASP A 23 -0.83 -15.32 5.69
N GLY A 24 -1.19 -14.02 5.75
CA GLY A 24 -0.18 -13.00 5.99
C GLY A 24 0.73 -12.74 4.81
N ARG A 25 0.28 -13.01 3.60
CA ARG A 25 1.06 -12.72 2.40
C ARG A 25 1.51 -11.26 2.41
N THR A 26 2.80 -11.04 2.20
CA THR A 26 3.41 -9.71 2.36
C THR A 26 4.24 -9.35 1.15
N VAL A 27 4.16 -8.10 0.73
CA VAL A 27 5.02 -7.54 -0.33
C VAL A 27 5.48 -6.16 0.07
N ASP A 28 6.62 -5.75 -0.45
CA ASP A 28 7.13 -4.39 -0.26
C ASP A 28 7.09 -3.69 -1.61
N VAL A 29 6.36 -2.59 -1.68
CA VAL A 29 6.15 -1.88 -2.96
C VAL A 29 6.20 -0.37 -2.74
N PRO A 30 6.56 0.39 -3.77
CA PRO A 30 6.46 1.84 -3.70
C PRO A 30 4.99 2.27 -3.70
N CYS A 31 4.78 3.51 -3.28
CA CYS A 31 3.46 4.10 -3.12
C CYS A 31 2.54 3.87 -4.32
N HIS A 32 3.05 4.10 -5.52
CA HIS A 32 2.21 4.05 -6.72
C HIS A 32 1.78 2.63 -7.11
N GLU A 33 2.33 1.61 -6.45
CA GLU A 33 1.95 0.22 -6.72
C GLU A 33 0.99 -0.36 -5.68
N ILE A 34 0.69 0.40 -4.61
CA ILE A 34 -0.16 -0.11 -3.54
C ILE A 34 -1.56 -0.46 -4.06
N VAL A 35 -2.17 0.43 -4.85
CA VAL A 35 -3.52 0.20 -5.33
C VAL A 35 -3.60 -1.06 -6.19
N GLY A 36 -2.58 -1.29 -7.05
CA GLY A 36 -2.56 -2.48 -7.90
C GLY A 36 -2.48 -3.77 -7.09
N VAL A 37 -1.62 -3.79 -6.07
CA VAL A 37 -1.46 -4.96 -5.22
C VAL A 37 -2.75 -5.26 -4.47
N VAL A 38 -3.31 -4.26 -3.81
CA VAL A 38 -4.51 -4.45 -3.00
C VAL A 38 -5.69 -4.84 -3.87
N SER A 39 -5.85 -4.18 -5.03
CA SER A 39 -6.93 -4.49 -5.95
C SER A 39 -6.83 -5.92 -6.46
N THR A 40 -5.61 -6.38 -6.76
CA THR A 40 -5.39 -7.75 -7.22
C THR A 40 -5.79 -8.75 -6.15
N TRP A 41 -5.38 -8.51 -4.91
CA TRP A 41 -5.71 -9.40 -3.81
C TRP A 41 -7.22 -9.45 -3.56
N LEU A 42 -7.89 -8.30 -3.63
CA LEU A 42 -9.34 -8.28 -3.45
C LEU A 42 -10.06 -8.99 -4.59
N ALA A 43 -9.55 -8.84 -5.80
CA ALA A 43 -10.15 -9.51 -6.96
C ALA A 43 -10.08 -11.02 -6.83
N GLU A 44 -9.05 -11.56 -6.19
CA GLU A 44 -8.94 -12.99 -5.94
C GLU A 44 -10.09 -13.49 -5.05
N LEU A 45 -10.68 -12.61 -4.26
CA LEU A 45 -11.82 -12.92 -3.41
C LEU A 45 -13.14 -12.52 -4.04
N GLY A 46 -13.11 -12.05 -5.29
CA GLY A 46 -14.30 -11.58 -5.98
C GLY A 46 -14.77 -10.22 -5.49
N ILE A 47 -13.90 -9.45 -4.86
CA ILE A 47 -14.25 -8.15 -4.27
C ILE A 47 -13.73 -7.03 -5.13
N HIS A 48 -14.58 -6.05 -5.41
CA HIS A 48 -14.20 -4.79 -6.03
C HIS A 48 -14.57 -3.69 -5.08
N SER A 49 -13.59 -2.89 -4.65
CA SER A 49 -13.85 -1.85 -3.66
C SER A 49 -13.04 -0.60 -3.97
N PRO A 50 -13.67 0.58 -3.93
CA PRO A 50 -12.94 1.83 -4.06
C PRO A 50 -12.02 2.09 -2.88
N LEU A 51 -12.17 1.33 -1.79
CA LEU A 51 -11.30 1.49 -0.62
C LEU A 51 -9.84 1.18 -0.93
N ALA A 52 -9.56 0.39 -1.98
CA ALA A 52 -8.18 0.13 -2.37
C ALA A 52 -7.48 1.43 -2.77
N GLU A 53 -8.16 2.28 -3.53
CA GLU A 53 -7.61 3.58 -3.90
C GLU A 53 -7.49 4.51 -2.70
N ASP A 54 -8.50 4.49 -1.83
CA ASP A 54 -8.47 5.32 -0.64
C ASP A 54 -7.33 4.91 0.28
N LEU A 55 -7.10 3.62 0.42
CA LEU A 55 -5.99 3.09 1.22
C LEU A 55 -4.66 3.57 0.67
N ALA A 56 -4.45 3.45 -0.64
CA ALA A 56 -3.22 3.87 -1.28
C ALA A 56 -3.02 5.37 -1.11
N ARG A 57 -4.07 6.15 -1.30
CA ARG A 57 -3.98 7.60 -1.18
C ARG A 57 -3.61 8.01 0.25
N ALA A 58 -4.24 7.38 1.25
CA ALA A 58 -3.95 7.69 2.63
C ALA A 58 -2.50 7.33 2.99
N ALA A 59 -2.05 6.15 2.58
CA ALA A 59 -0.69 5.72 2.86
C ALA A 59 0.33 6.63 2.21
N CYS A 60 0.11 6.99 0.94
CA CYS A 60 1.03 7.84 0.20
C CYS A 60 1.08 9.26 0.76
N ALA A 61 -0.01 9.72 1.36
CA ALA A 61 -0.06 11.04 1.97
C ALA A 61 0.49 11.04 3.41
N GLY A 62 0.79 9.88 3.96
CA GLY A 62 1.26 9.78 5.34
C GLY A 62 0.14 9.92 6.35
N ASP A 63 -1.10 9.73 5.92
CA ASP A 63 -2.26 9.81 6.82
C ASP A 63 -2.46 8.44 7.44
N TRP A 64 -1.67 8.14 8.46
CA TRP A 64 -1.66 6.81 9.06
C TRP A 64 -2.97 6.46 9.76
N PRO A 65 -3.64 7.36 10.48
CA PRO A 65 -4.93 7.00 11.08
C PRO A 65 -5.95 6.54 10.03
N ALA A 66 -6.02 7.25 8.89
CA ALA A 66 -6.91 6.83 7.82
C ALA A 66 -6.46 5.52 7.19
N THR A 67 -5.14 5.36 7.01
CA THR A 67 -4.58 4.14 6.45
C THR A 67 -4.96 2.93 7.29
N TYR A 68 -4.82 3.04 8.60
CA TYR A 68 -5.14 1.93 9.49
C TYR A 68 -6.65 1.64 9.50
N ALA A 69 -7.47 2.68 9.51
CA ALA A 69 -8.92 2.50 9.52
C ALA A 69 -9.41 1.80 8.25
N ILE A 70 -8.90 2.22 7.10
CA ILE A 70 -9.29 1.61 5.83
C ILE A 70 -8.70 0.20 5.73
N GLY A 71 -7.45 0.04 6.14
CA GLY A 71 -6.80 -1.26 6.12
C GLY A 71 -7.55 -2.29 6.95
N ASP A 72 -8.06 -1.90 8.13
CA ASP A 72 -8.83 -2.81 8.95
C ASP A 72 -10.09 -3.28 8.23
N ARG A 73 -10.72 -2.41 7.46
CA ARG A 73 -11.92 -2.79 6.72
C ARG A 73 -11.62 -3.76 5.60
N LEU A 74 -10.39 -3.74 5.08
CA LEU A 74 -9.97 -4.63 4.00
C LEU A 74 -9.17 -5.83 4.50
N SER A 75 -8.89 -5.89 5.80
CA SER A 75 -8.00 -6.88 6.40
C SER A 75 -6.60 -6.83 5.80
N ILE A 76 -6.14 -5.61 5.56
CA ILE A 76 -4.84 -5.32 4.98
C ILE A 76 -4.07 -4.44 5.97
N ASP A 77 -2.81 -4.79 6.23
CA ASP A 77 -1.93 -3.96 7.03
C ASP A 77 -0.93 -3.25 6.12
N VAL A 78 -0.69 -1.97 6.40
CA VAL A 78 0.27 -1.18 5.64
C VAL A 78 1.24 -0.55 6.63
N THR A 79 2.53 -0.77 6.42
CA THR A 79 3.58 -0.15 7.22
C THR A 79 4.69 0.31 6.30
N ILE A 80 5.66 1.03 6.85
CA ILE A 80 6.82 1.45 6.08
C ILE A 80 7.87 0.36 6.19
N ALA A 81 8.35 -0.11 5.04
CA ALA A 81 9.32 -1.19 4.99
C ALA A 81 10.75 -0.68 4.95
N ALA A 82 10.96 0.48 4.31
CA ALA A 82 12.32 1.02 4.17
C ALA A 82 12.31 2.52 4.02
#